data_98c3814d6f40cba3f0175bb60ac22701
#
_entry.id   98c3814d6f40cba3f0175bb60ac22701
#
_cell.length_a   1.000
_cell.length_b   1.000
_cell.length_c   1.000
_cell.angle_alpha   90.00
_cell.angle_beta   90.00
_cell.angle_gamma   90.00
#
_symmetry.space_group_name_H-M   'P 1'
#
loop_
_entity.id
_entity.type
_entity.pdbx_description
1 polymer ?
#
loop_
_entity_poly.entity_id
_entity_poly.type
_entity_poly.pdbx_seq_one_letter_code
_entity_poly.pdbx_strand_id
1 'polypeptide(L)'
;MNKILVTGGCGFIGSHLVDKLVDMNMKVIVIDDLSAEENEKFYYNNSADYFQLDISKDDCSNLFQGVDYVFHLAAKSRIQPTIKSPSSCFEVNLVGTQRVLEWSKKTKVKKVIYSGTSSLYGHQNKIPFSPNMPTDCLNPYSLSKWMGELACKLYSQVYDLDSVVLRYFNVYGPREPLK
;
A
#
# COMPACT_ATOMS: atom_id res chain seq x y z
N MET A 1 21.64 10.27 -1.15
CA MET A 1 20.99 9.10 -0.54
C MET A 1 19.48 9.34 -0.60
N ASN A 2 18.72 8.45 -1.26
CA ASN A 2 17.28 8.64 -1.34
C ASN A 2 16.60 8.32 -0.01
N LYS A 3 15.57 9.10 0.32
CA LYS A 3 14.70 8.90 1.48
C LYS A 3 13.41 8.24 1.03
N ILE A 4 13.11 7.07 1.56
CA ILE A 4 11.99 6.22 1.16
C ILE A 4 11.00 6.12 2.32
N LEU A 5 9.71 6.26 2.03
CA LEU A 5 8.66 5.98 2.98
C LEU A 5 7.90 4.72 2.56
N VAL A 6 7.71 3.80 3.50
CA VAL A 6 6.97 2.55 3.31
C VAL A 6 5.79 2.55 4.29
N THR A 7 4.56 2.51 3.79
CA THR A 7 3.39 2.25 4.63
C THR A 7 3.09 0.76 4.65
N GLY A 8 2.72 0.20 5.79
CA GLY A 8 2.54 -1.25 5.96
C GLY A 8 3.86 -2.03 5.97
N GLY A 9 4.93 -1.38 6.45
CA GLY A 9 6.29 -1.94 6.40
C GLY A 9 6.60 -2.99 7.46
N CYS A 10 5.76 -3.18 8.47
CA CYS A 10 5.92 -4.23 9.49
C CYS A 10 5.28 -5.57 9.10
N GLY A 11 4.46 -5.57 8.05
CA GLY A 11 3.79 -6.76 7.53
C GLY A 11 4.68 -7.66 6.68
N PHE A 12 4.09 -8.72 6.11
CA PHE A 12 4.79 -9.72 5.29
C PHE A 12 5.61 -9.08 4.14
N ILE A 13 4.94 -8.52 3.15
CA ILE A 13 5.61 -7.98 1.95
C ILE A 13 6.44 -6.75 2.32
N GLY A 14 5.87 -5.86 3.15
CA GLY A 14 6.51 -4.61 3.53
C GLY A 14 7.84 -4.80 4.25
N SER A 15 7.94 -5.77 5.15
CA SER A 15 9.17 -6.02 5.90
C SER A 15 10.33 -6.53 5.03
N HIS A 16 10.04 -7.35 4.02
CA HIS A 16 11.05 -7.74 3.03
C HIS A 16 11.51 -6.57 2.18
N LEU A 17 10.57 -5.69 1.80
CA LEU A 17 10.90 -4.47 1.07
C LEU A 17 11.78 -3.54 1.90
N VAL A 18 11.45 -3.34 3.18
CA VAL A 18 12.26 -2.52 4.11
C VAL A 18 13.68 -3.05 4.21
N ASP A 19 13.86 -4.36 4.44
CA ASP A 19 15.18 -4.97 4.50
C ASP A 19 15.97 -4.71 3.20
N LYS A 20 15.34 -4.93 2.05
CA LYS A 20 15.99 -4.70 0.76
C LYS A 20 16.39 -3.24 0.53
N LEU A 21 15.55 -2.29 0.92
CA LEU A 21 15.85 -0.86 0.79
C LEU A 21 16.99 -0.44 1.72
N VAL A 22 17.04 -0.96 2.94
CA VAL A 22 18.16 -0.75 3.87
C VAL A 22 19.46 -1.33 3.31
N ASP A 23 19.44 -2.55 2.77
CA ASP A 23 20.60 -3.18 2.13
C ASP A 23 21.12 -2.37 0.92
N MET A 24 20.23 -1.63 0.25
CA MET A 24 20.59 -0.69 -0.82
C MET A 24 21.07 0.68 -0.29
N ASN A 25 21.35 0.81 0.99
CA ASN A 25 21.76 2.05 1.66
C ASN A 25 20.76 3.22 1.48
N MET A 26 19.44 2.93 1.45
CA MET A 26 18.41 3.96 1.45
C MET A 26 18.06 4.36 2.90
N LYS A 27 17.67 5.62 3.10
CA LYS A 27 17.07 6.04 4.37
C LYS A 27 15.60 5.66 4.35
N VAL A 28 15.17 4.74 5.23
CA VAL A 28 13.81 4.18 5.23
C VAL A 28 13.03 4.66 6.44
N ILE A 29 11.82 5.19 6.17
CA ILE A 29 10.79 5.50 7.16
C ILE A 29 9.63 4.54 6.95
N VAL A 30 9.12 3.96 8.03
CA VAL A 30 7.99 3.03 8.03
C VAL A 30 6.83 3.63 8.83
N ILE A 31 5.63 3.59 8.24
CA ILE A 31 4.36 3.87 8.93
C ILE A 31 3.55 2.58 8.90
N ASP A 32 3.14 2.10 10.07
CA ASP A 32 2.31 0.90 10.23
C ASP A 32 1.46 1.04 11.50
N ASP A 33 0.19 0.68 11.45
CA ASP A 33 -0.70 0.74 12.61
C ASP A 33 -0.67 -0.52 13.49
N LEU A 34 0.05 -1.56 13.02
CA LEU A 34 0.17 -2.86 13.64
C LEU A 34 -1.19 -3.58 13.84
N SER A 35 -2.17 -3.27 12.99
CA SER A 35 -3.55 -3.78 13.10
C SER A 35 -3.82 -5.07 12.33
N ALA A 36 -2.81 -5.66 11.66
CA ALA A 36 -2.97 -6.91 10.93
C ALA A 36 -3.08 -8.09 11.91
N GLU A 37 -4.32 -8.43 12.30
CA GLU A 37 -4.63 -9.48 13.30
C GLU A 37 -4.15 -10.87 12.90
N GLU A 38 -3.99 -11.12 11.59
CA GLU A 38 -3.45 -12.35 11.03
C GLU A 38 -1.93 -12.50 11.23
N ASN A 39 -1.23 -11.42 11.53
CA ASN A 39 0.21 -11.49 11.75
C ASN A 39 0.51 -12.03 13.16
N GLU A 40 1.20 -13.17 13.24
CA GLU A 40 1.69 -13.71 14.52
C GLU A 40 2.76 -12.82 15.14
N LYS A 41 3.50 -12.08 14.29
CA LYS A 41 4.45 -11.03 14.71
C LYS A 41 4.65 -9.98 13.64
N PHE A 42 5.12 -8.82 14.05
CA PHE A 42 5.58 -7.74 13.20
C PHE A 42 7.10 -7.76 13.08
N TYR A 43 7.62 -7.31 11.94
CA TYR A 43 9.04 -7.38 11.62
C TYR A 43 9.63 -5.98 11.54
N TYR A 44 10.83 -5.82 12.10
CA TYR A 44 11.54 -4.56 12.19
C TYR A 44 12.97 -4.73 11.70
N ASN A 45 13.49 -3.71 11.03
CA ASN A 45 14.89 -3.57 10.67
C ASN A 45 15.50 -2.44 11.51
N ASN A 46 16.56 -2.72 12.26
CA ASN A 46 17.17 -1.75 13.20
C ASN A 46 17.75 -0.49 12.52
N SER A 47 17.88 -0.51 11.18
CA SER A 47 18.40 0.62 10.40
C SER A 47 17.29 1.45 9.73
N ALA A 48 16.03 1.20 10.05
CA ALA A 48 14.89 1.98 9.58
C ALA A 48 14.14 2.66 10.73
N ASP A 49 13.52 3.80 10.47
CA ASP A 49 12.75 4.57 11.44
C ASP A 49 11.27 4.13 11.38
N TYR A 50 10.68 3.70 12.50
CA TYR A 50 9.31 3.19 12.59
C TYR A 50 8.38 4.11 13.35
N PHE A 51 7.18 4.32 12.81
CA PHE A 51 6.11 5.12 13.39
C PHE A 51 4.82 4.31 13.41
N GLN A 52 4.28 4.05 14.61
CA GLN A 52 3.01 3.37 14.78
C GLN A 52 1.88 4.39 14.62
N LEU A 53 1.33 4.49 13.40
CA LEU A 53 0.30 5.45 13.02
C LEU A 53 -0.67 4.81 12.00
N ASP A 54 -1.95 5.18 12.10
CA ASP A 54 -3.00 4.81 11.16
C ASP A 54 -3.12 5.88 10.07
N ILE A 55 -2.75 5.55 8.84
CA ILE A 55 -2.79 6.46 7.69
C ILE A 55 -4.20 7.02 7.39
N SER A 56 -5.25 6.35 7.84
CA SER A 56 -6.63 6.81 7.64
C SER A 56 -7.10 7.80 8.71
N LYS A 57 -6.46 7.84 9.89
CA LYS A 57 -6.87 8.65 11.05
C LYS A 57 -5.85 9.69 11.47
N ASP A 58 -4.58 9.28 11.57
CA ASP A 58 -3.52 10.12 12.13
C ASP A 58 -2.96 11.10 11.09
N ASP A 59 -2.39 12.22 11.54
CA ASP A 59 -1.66 13.13 10.65
C ASP A 59 -0.21 12.67 10.49
N CYS A 60 0.07 12.06 9.36
CA CYS A 60 1.40 11.60 8.99
C CYS A 60 2.19 12.61 8.13
N SER A 61 1.64 13.80 7.85
CA SER A 61 2.15 14.76 6.86
C SER A 61 3.63 15.11 7.05
N ASN A 62 4.08 15.27 8.29
CA ASN A 62 5.47 15.63 8.61
C ASN A 62 6.48 14.54 8.21
N LEU A 63 6.06 13.27 8.18
CA LEU A 63 6.94 12.15 7.81
C LEU A 63 7.27 12.12 6.32
N PHE A 64 6.45 12.79 5.51
CA PHE A 64 6.65 12.91 4.06
C PHE A 64 7.67 13.98 3.64
N GLN A 65 8.11 14.84 4.57
CA GLN A 65 9.08 15.90 4.27
C GLN A 65 10.43 15.33 3.79
N GLY A 66 10.81 15.74 2.58
CA GLY A 66 12.05 15.31 1.92
C GLY A 66 12.07 13.83 1.50
N VAL A 67 10.92 13.16 1.47
CA VAL A 67 10.78 11.80 0.93
C VAL A 67 10.85 11.85 -0.60
N ASP A 68 11.69 11.00 -1.17
CA ASP A 68 11.84 10.87 -2.62
C ASP A 68 10.79 9.91 -3.22
N TYR A 69 10.56 8.77 -2.58
CA TYR A 69 9.65 7.73 -3.06
C TYR A 69 8.80 7.17 -1.92
N VAL A 70 7.54 6.87 -2.24
CA VAL A 70 6.61 6.23 -1.32
C VAL A 70 6.22 4.86 -1.85
N PHE A 71 6.40 3.81 -1.05
CA PHE A 71 5.83 2.49 -1.28
C PHE A 71 4.60 2.34 -0.37
N HIS A 72 3.44 2.30 -1.00
CA HIS A 72 2.17 2.25 -0.27
C HIS A 72 1.61 0.82 -0.25
N LEU A 73 1.87 0.11 0.89
CA LEU A 73 1.43 -1.27 1.10
C LEU A 73 0.35 -1.40 2.20
N ALA A 74 0.21 -0.40 3.08
CA ALA A 74 -0.80 -0.42 4.14
C ALA A 74 -2.21 -0.60 3.56
N ALA A 75 -2.90 -1.65 3.98
CA ALA A 75 -4.25 -1.97 3.54
C ALA A 75 -4.88 -3.05 4.41
N LYS A 76 -6.20 -3.08 4.49
CA LYS A 76 -6.94 -4.29 4.88
C LYS A 76 -6.94 -5.25 3.69
N SER A 77 -6.20 -6.37 3.80
CA SER A 77 -5.84 -7.24 2.66
C SER A 77 -6.64 -8.53 2.56
N ARG A 78 -7.29 -8.97 3.64
CA ARG A 78 -8.05 -10.22 3.69
C ARG A 78 -9.50 -10.02 3.26
N ILE A 79 -9.97 -10.82 2.30
CA ILE A 79 -11.32 -10.67 1.71
C ILE A 79 -12.41 -10.86 2.77
N GLN A 80 -12.36 -11.93 3.56
CA GLN A 80 -13.43 -12.26 4.51
C GLN A 80 -13.66 -11.18 5.58
N PRO A 81 -12.64 -10.63 6.25
CA PRO A 81 -12.82 -9.48 7.15
C PRO A 81 -13.43 -8.26 6.45
N THR A 82 -13.08 -7.99 5.19
CA THR A 82 -13.64 -6.82 4.47
C THR A 82 -15.12 -6.99 4.09
N ILE A 83 -15.59 -8.23 3.91
CA ILE A 83 -17.02 -8.52 3.74
C ILE A 83 -17.79 -8.26 5.04
N LYS A 84 -17.19 -8.63 6.19
CA LYS A 84 -17.82 -8.40 7.50
C LYS A 84 -17.85 -6.91 7.89
N SER A 85 -16.82 -6.15 7.52
CA SER A 85 -16.68 -4.72 7.83
C SER A 85 -16.24 -3.91 6.61
N PRO A 86 -17.14 -3.69 5.64
CA PRO A 86 -16.79 -2.98 4.40
C PRO A 86 -16.41 -1.53 4.65
N SER A 87 -17.04 -0.83 5.59
CA SER A 87 -16.72 0.56 5.93
C SER A 87 -15.27 0.71 6.38
N SER A 88 -14.79 -0.16 7.28
CA SER A 88 -13.38 -0.16 7.72
C SER A 88 -12.41 -0.44 6.56
N CYS A 89 -12.81 -1.30 5.63
CA CYS A 89 -12.01 -1.56 4.43
C CYS A 89 -11.86 -0.30 3.58
N PHE A 90 -12.96 0.42 3.29
CA PHE A 90 -12.91 1.65 2.50
C PHE A 90 -12.17 2.78 3.23
N GLU A 91 -12.35 2.90 4.54
CA GLU A 91 -11.63 3.90 5.34
C GLU A 91 -10.11 3.73 5.19
N VAL A 92 -9.58 2.53 5.40
CA VAL A 92 -8.14 2.30 5.30
C VAL A 92 -7.68 2.30 3.84
N ASN A 93 -8.31 1.52 2.96
CA ASN A 93 -7.80 1.28 1.61
C ASN A 93 -8.04 2.43 0.64
N LEU A 94 -9.12 3.21 0.83
CA LEU A 94 -9.44 4.35 -0.03
C LEU A 94 -9.07 5.68 0.61
N VAL A 95 -9.61 5.98 1.80
CA VAL A 95 -9.34 7.27 2.47
C VAL A 95 -7.86 7.34 2.87
N GLY A 96 -7.29 6.28 3.44
CA GLY A 96 -5.86 6.20 3.75
C GLY A 96 -4.99 6.41 2.50
N THR A 97 -5.32 5.76 1.38
CA THR A 97 -4.61 5.96 0.10
C THR A 97 -4.70 7.41 -0.38
N GLN A 98 -5.89 8.01 -0.33
CA GLN A 98 -6.10 9.40 -0.73
C GLN A 98 -5.24 10.36 0.12
N ARG A 99 -5.15 10.13 1.44
CA ARG A 99 -4.29 10.94 2.32
C ARG A 99 -2.80 10.77 2.00
N VAL A 100 -2.34 9.55 1.75
CA VAL A 100 -0.95 9.28 1.31
C VAL A 100 -0.63 10.03 0.02
N LEU A 101 -1.54 10.02 -0.97
CA LEU A 101 -1.37 10.76 -2.21
C LEU A 101 -1.36 12.29 -1.98
N GLU A 102 -2.24 12.79 -1.12
CA GLU A 102 -2.29 14.23 -0.79
C GLU A 102 -1.02 14.71 -0.08
N TRP A 103 -0.50 13.95 0.88
CA TRP A 103 0.79 14.25 1.52
C TRP A 103 1.95 14.19 0.54
N SER A 104 1.97 13.17 -0.32
CA SER A 104 2.98 13.01 -1.36
C SER A 104 3.00 14.18 -2.34
N LYS A 105 1.82 14.61 -2.77
CA LYS A 105 1.66 15.80 -3.63
C LYS A 105 2.18 17.07 -2.94
N LYS A 106 1.77 17.32 -1.69
CA LYS A 106 2.17 18.52 -0.93
C LYS A 106 3.67 18.61 -0.70
N THR A 107 4.33 17.48 -0.50
CA THR A 107 5.77 17.42 -0.21
C THR A 107 6.64 17.16 -1.45
N LYS A 108 6.02 17.10 -2.63
CA LYS A 108 6.69 16.91 -3.93
C LYS A 108 7.46 15.57 -4.00
N VAL A 109 6.87 14.50 -3.48
CA VAL A 109 7.38 13.13 -3.66
C VAL A 109 7.53 12.87 -5.17
N LYS A 110 8.65 12.28 -5.57
CA LYS A 110 8.96 12.03 -6.99
C LYS A 110 8.05 10.95 -7.59
N LYS A 111 7.72 9.90 -6.80
CA LYS A 111 6.86 8.81 -7.26
C LYS A 111 6.24 8.05 -6.11
N VAL A 112 4.98 7.66 -6.29
CA VAL A 112 4.27 6.73 -5.41
C VAL A 112 4.15 5.36 -6.09
N ILE A 113 4.59 4.30 -5.41
CA ILE A 113 4.43 2.92 -5.84
C ILE A 113 3.28 2.32 -5.03
N TYR A 114 2.14 2.10 -5.69
CA TYR A 114 0.93 1.59 -5.07
C TYR A 114 0.81 0.08 -5.24
N SER A 115 0.63 -0.61 -4.13
CA SER A 115 0.36 -2.06 -4.11
C SER A 115 -1.10 -2.33 -4.47
N GLY A 116 -1.35 -2.57 -5.75
CA GLY A 116 -2.64 -3.01 -6.30
C GLY A 116 -2.89 -4.50 -6.08
N THR A 117 -3.90 -5.05 -6.76
CA THR A 117 -4.30 -6.46 -6.63
C THR A 117 -4.78 -7.05 -7.94
N SER A 118 -4.49 -8.32 -8.17
CA SER A 118 -5.08 -9.11 -9.25
C SER A 118 -6.56 -9.45 -9.00
N SER A 119 -7.06 -9.33 -7.77
CA SER A 119 -8.47 -9.61 -7.43
C SER A 119 -9.47 -8.74 -8.19
N LEU A 120 -9.01 -7.62 -8.78
CA LEU A 120 -9.85 -6.76 -9.63
C LEU A 120 -10.22 -7.39 -10.98
N TYR A 121 -9.52 -8.46 -11.41
CA TYR A 121 -9.86 -9.14 -12.66
C TYR A 121 -11.11 -10.02 -12.54
N GLY A 122 -11.51 -10.43 -11.33
CA GLY A 122 -12.72 -11.20 -11.05
C GLY A 122 -12.79 -12.53 -11.79
N HIS A 123 -13.99 -12.92 -12.21
CA HIS A 123 -14.26 -14.20 -12.88
C HIS A 123 -14.58 -14.07 -14.37
N GLN A 124 -14.92 -12.87 -14.85
CA GLN A 124 -15.35 -12.68 -16.25
C GLN A 124 -14.19 -12.57 -17.25
N ASN A 125 -13.00 -12.27 -16.77
CA ASN A 125 -11.83 -12.11 -17.63
C ASN A 125 -11.21 -13.45 -18.01
N LYS A 126 -10.87 -13.58 -19.28
CA LYS A 126 -10.16 -14.76 -19.80
C LYS A 126 -8.68 -14.70 -19.43
N ILE A 127 -8.09 -15.85 -19.13
CA ILE A 127 -6.64 -15.99 -18.92
C ILE A 127 -5.92 -16.16 -20.28
N PRO A 128 -4.65 -15.69 -20.40
CA PRO A 128 -3.88 -14.95 -19.38
C PRO A 128 -4.37 -13.51 -19.17
N PHE A 129 -4.27 -13.01 -17.95
CA PHE A 129 -4.66 -11.64 -17.63
C PHE A 129 -3.74 -10.60 -18.25
N SER A 130 -4.32 -9.43 -18.58
CA SER A 130 -3.62 -8.28 -19.14
C SER A 130 -3.99 -7.01 -18.36
N PRO A 131 -3.07 -6.04 -18.22
CA PRO A 131 -3.35 -4.79 -17.50
C PRO A 131 -4.54 -3.99 -18.04
N ASN A 132 -4.88 -4.16 -19.33
CA ASN A 132 -5.95 -3.40 -20.00
C ASN A 132 -7.32 -4.08 -19.96
N MET A 133 -7.45 -5.23 -19.28
CA MET A 133 -8.73 -5.90 -19.13
C MET A 133 -9.69 -5.09 -18.26
N PRO A 134 -11.02 -5.20 -18.53
CA PRO A 134 -12.02 -4.56 -17.69
C PRO A 134 -11.98 -5.11 -16.28
N THR A 135 -12.35 -4.28 -15.32
CA THR A 135 -12.40 -4.68 -13.91
C THR A 135 -13.70 -5.39 -13.59
N ASP A 136 -13.62 -6.44 -12.77
CA ASP A 136 -14.73 -7.26 -12.27
C ASP A 136 -14.56 -7.47 -10.75
N CYS A 137 -14.78 -6.39 -9.98
CA CYS A 137 -14.57 -6.40 -8.53
C CYS A 137 -15.70 -7.14 -7.82
N LEU A 138 -15.40 -8.27 -7.18
CA LEU A 138 -16.40 -9.19 -6.58
C LEU A 138 -16.57 -9.00 -5.05
N ASN A 139 -15.81 -8.13 -4.41
CA ASN A 139 -15.84 -7.93 -2.97
C ASN A 139 -15.33 -6.54 -2.58
N PRO A 140 -15.58 -6.08 -1.32
CA PRO A 140 -15.13 -4.77 -0.86
C PRO A 140 -13.61 -4.55 -0.96
N TYR A 141 -12.80 -5.59 -0.72
CA TYR A 141 -11.35 -5.51 -0.87
C TYR A 141 -10.96 -5.15 -2.31
N SER A 142 -11.40 -5.94 -3.29
CA SER A 142 -11.03 -5.71 -4.70
C SER A 142 -11.51 -4.35 -5.18
N LEU A 143 -12.73 -3.94 -4.80
CA LEU A 143 -13.27 -2.63 -5.16
C LEU A 143 -12.47 -1.49 -4.52
N SER A 144 -12.16 -1.57 -3.21
CA SER A 144 -11.39 -0.53 -2.52
C SER A 144 -9.99 -0.35 -3.11
N LYS A 145 -9.34 -1.46 -3.48
CA LYS A 145 -8.02 -1.43 -4.13
C LYS A 145 -8.09 -0.85 -5.54
N TRP A 146 -9.15 -1.18 -6.30
CA TRP A 146 -9.40 -0.56 -7.60
C TRP A 146 -9.64 0.95 -7.50
N MET A 147 -10.41 1.40 -6.52
CA MET A 147 -10.62 2.83 -6.28
C MET A 147 -9.31 3.54 -5.91
N GLY A 148 -8.43 2.91 -5.14
CA GLY A 148 -7.07 3.42 -4.87
C GLY A 148 -6.21 3.54 -6.13
N GLU A 149 -6.30 2.58 -7.06
CA GLU A 149 -5.63 2.65 -8.37
C GLU A 149 -6.16 3.83 -9.20
N LEU A 150 -7.48 4.04 -9.22
CA LEU A 150 -8.09 5.21 -9.87
C LEU A 150 -7.66 6.53 -9.23
N ALA A 151 -7.53 6.59 -7.91
CA ALA A 151 -6.99 7.75 -7.21
C ALA A 151 -5.55 8.04 -7.63
N CYS A 152 -4.67 7.03 -7.71
CA CYS A 152 -3.31 7.20 -8.21
C CYS A 152 -3.30 7.79 -9.63
N LYS A 153 -4.13 7.25 -10.52
CA LYS A 153 -4.26 7.76 -11.90
C LYS A 153 -4.73 9.20 -11.92
N LEU A 154 -5.74 9.56 -11.11
CA LEU A 154 -6.24 10.93 -11.02
C LEU A 154 -5.15 11.89 -10.55
N TYR A 155 -4.41 11.54 -9.48
CA TYR A 155 -3.34 12.38 -8.95
C TYR A 155 -2.20 12.58 -9.96
N SER A 156 -1.89 11.55 -10.76
CA SER A 156 -0.92 11.64 -11.83
C SER A 156 -1.38 12.60 -12.95
N GLN A 157 -2.65 12.53 -13.34
CA GLN A 157 -3.18 13.34 -14.44
C GLN A 157 -3.44 14.80 -14.06
N VAL A 158 -3.88 15.06 -12.82
CA VAL A 158 -4.36 16.39 -12.39
C VAL A 158 -3.30 17.16 -11.62
N TYR A 159 -2.44 16.46 -10.87
CA TYR A 159 -1.49 17.09 -9.95
C TYR A 159 -0.02 16.79 -10.25
N ASP A 160 0.25 16.12 -11.37
CA ASP A 160 1.61 15.75 -11.82
C ASP A 160 2.38 14.91 -10.76
N LEU A 161 1.66 14.12 -9.95
CA LEU A 161 2.25 13.17 -9.02
C LEU A 161 2.47 11.84 -9.72
N ASP A 162 3.71 11.54 -10.10
CA ASP A 162 4.02 10.27 -10.77
C ASP A 162 3.67 9.06 -9.88
N SER A 163 3.01 8.07 -10.46
CA SER A 163 2.63 6.86 -9.75
C SER A 163 2.74 5.60 -10.61
N VAL A 164 3.08 4.49 -9.97
CA VAL A 164 3.08 3.15 -10.55
C VAL A 164 2.19 2.25 -9.71
N VAL A 165 1.30 1.52 -10.36
CA VAL A 165 0.44 0.51 -9.73
C VAL A 165 0.97 -0.89 -10.04
N LEU A 166 1.24 -1.67 -8.99
CA LEU A 166 1.66 -3.06 -9.10
C LEU A 166 0.50 -3.96 -8.69
N ARG A 167 -0.13 -4.65 -9.64
CA ARG A 167 -1.21 -5.60 -9.38
C ARG A 167 -0.63 -6.94 -8.96
N TYR A 168 -0.43 -7.13 -7.66
CA TYR A 168 0.10 -8.37 -7.12
C TYR A 168 -0.89 -9.53 -7.32
N PHE A 169 -0.33 -10.66 -7.72
CA PHE A 169 -0.98 -11.96 -7.63
C PHE A 169 -0.68 -12.58 -6.27
N ASN A 170 -0.78 -13.91 -6.13
CA ASN A 170 -0.52 -14.58 -4.88
C ASN A 170 0.99 -14.50 -4.55
N VAL A 171 1.32 -13.66 -3.60
CA VAL A 171 2.68 -13.56 -3.05
C VAL A 171 2.81 -14.60 -1.95
N TYR A 172 3.90 -15.32 -1.92
CA TYR A 172 4.22 -16.34 -0.91
C TYR A 172 5.69 -16.25 -0.49
N GLY A 173 6.00 -16.74 0.69
CA GLY A 173 7.39 -16.78 1.17
C GLY A 173 7.52 -16.67 2.68
N PRO A 174 8.77 -16.53 3.18
CA PRO A 174 9.01 -16.29 4.61
C PRO A 174 8.23 -15.10 5.14
N ARG A 175 7.84 -15.14 6.42
CA ARG A 175 7.02 -14.10 7.10
C ARG A 175 5.56 -14.03 6.63
N GLU A 176 5.13 -14.87 5.69
CA GLU A 176 3.72 -14.95 5.36
C GLU A 176 2.92 -15.51 6.55
N PRO A 177 1.80 -14.84 6.95
CA PRO A 177 0.93 -15.38 8.00
C PRO A 177 0.33 -16.72 7.59
N LEU A 178 0.35 -17.71 8.51
CA LEU A 178 -0.16 -19.06 8.27
C LEU A 178 -1.70 -19.18 8.39
N LYS A 179 -2.41 -18.10 8.69
CA LYS A 179 -3.88 -18.09 8.92
C LYS A 179 -4.60 -17.20 7.92
#